data_b8e74476542feaf14ecfc473fdf14ee3
#
_entry.id   b8e74476542feaf14ecfc473fdf14ee3
#
_cell.length_a   1.000
_cell.length_b   1.000
_cell.length_c   1.000
_cell.angle_alpha   90.00
_cell.angle_beta   90.00
_cell.angle_gamma   90.00
#
_symmetry.space_group_name_H-M   'P 1'
#
loop_
_entity.id
_entity.type
_entity.pdbx_description
1 polymer ?
#
loop_
_entity_poly.entity_id
_entity_poly.type
_entity_poly.pdbx_seq_one_letter_code
_entity_poly.pdbx_strand_id
1 'polypeptide(L)' 'MISYDNLWTVMKEKGVSQYTLIKKHNISPGQITRLKRNESVSTHTIETFCRILHCQPGDIMTYIEDNDKM' A
#
# COMPACT_ATOMS: atom_id res chain seq x y z
N MET A 1 10.16 4.21 -10.18
CA MET A 1 9.70 4.24 -8.78
C MET A 1 8.59 3.23 -8.55
N ILE A 2 8.39 2.84 -7.33
CA ILE A 2 7.23 2.00 -6.98
C ILE A 2 6.11 2.91 -6.51
N SER A 3 4.92 2.71 -7.06
CA SER A 3 3.73 3.46 -6.67
C SER A 3 2.76 2.54 -5.94
N TYR A 4 2.14 3.04 -4.89
CA TYR A 4 1.11 2.31 -4.15
C TYR A 4 -0.28 2.91 -4.40
N ASP A 5 -0.44 3.64 -5.50
CA ASP A 5 -1.72 4.31 -5.76
C ASP A 5 -2.88 3.32 -5.83
N ASN A 6 -2.63 2.14 -6.39
CA ASN A 6 -3.68 1.12 -6.50
C ASN A 6 -4.11 0.56 -5.15
N LEU A 7 -3.24 0.65 -4.14
CA LEU A 7 -3.60 0.20 -2.78
C LEU A 7 -4.84 0.92 -2.27
N TRP A 8 -4.89 2.23 -2.49
CA TRP A 8 -6.02 3.03 -1.99
C TRP A 8 -7.31 2.68 -2.72
N THR A 9 -7.21 2.39 -4.01
CA THR A 9 -8.36 1.95 -4.80
C THR A 9 -8.88 0.60 -4.30
N VAL A 10 -7.98 -0.36 -4.08
CA VAL A 10 -8.37 -1.69 -3.61
C VAL A 10 -8.99 -1.59 -2.21
N MET A 11 -8.41 -0.78 -1.33
CA MET A 11 -8.98 -0.57 0.00
C MET A 11 -10.42 -0.05 -0.09
N LYS A 12 -10.64 0.92 -0.96
CA LYS A 12 -11.97 1.49 -1.14
C LYS A 12 -12.94 0.44 -1.64
N GLU A 13 -12.52 -0.35 -2.62
CA GLU A 13 -13.35 -1.41 -3.18
C GLU A 13 -13.71 -2.47 -2.14
N LYS A 14 -12.80 -2.75 -1.23
CA LYS A 14 -12.99 -3.77 -0.20
C LYS A 14 -13.63 -3.22 1.07
N GLY A 15 -13.88 -1.91 1.12
CA GLY A 15 -14.47 -1.29 2.29
C GLY A 15 -13.54 -1.20 3.49
N VAL A 16 -12.24 -1.15 3.26
CA VAL A 16 -11.23 -1.07 4.32
C VAL A 16 -10.71 0.36 4.40
N SER A 17 -10.88 1.01 5.54
CA SER A 17 -10.42 2.37 5.74
C SER A 17 -9.06 2.38 6.44
N GLN A 18 -8.38 3.53 6.39
CA GLN A 18 -7.13 3.69 7.13
C GLN A 18 -7.36 3.50 8.63
N TYR A 19 -8.50 3.96 9.13
CA TYR A 19 -8.86 3.78 10.53
C TYR A 19 -8.91 2.29 10.90
N THR A 20 -9.53 1.48 10.03
CA THR A 20 -9.61 0.03 10.22
C THR A 20 -8.21 -0.59 10.27
N LEU A 21 -7.32 -0.16 9.38
CA LEU A 21 -5.95 -0.69 9.37
C LEU A 21 -5.25 -0.41 10.70
N ILE A 22 -5.40 0.79 11.22
CA ILE A 22 -4.73 1.19 12.46
C ILE A 22 -5.35 0.46 13.65
N LYS A 23 -6.66 0.43 13.74
CA LYS A 23 -7.36 -0.07 14.93
C LYS A 23 -7.47 -1.58 14.97
N LYS A 24 -7.76 -2.22 13.84
CA LYS A 24 -7.98 -3.67 13.82
C LYS A 24 -6.73 -4.47 13.46
N HIS A 25 -5.85 -3.89 12.64
CA HIS A 25 -4.73 -4.66 12.11
C HIS A 25 -3.39 -4.16 12.62
N ASN A 26 -3.40 -3.19 13.52
CA ASN A 26 -2.20 -2.65 14.15
C ASN A 26 -1.17 -2.12 13.16
N ILE A 27 -1.63 -1.59 12.03
CA ILE A 27 -0.75 -0.93 11.08
C ILE A 27 -0.41 0.44 11.66
N SER A 28 0.87 0.77 11.74
CA SER A 28 1.26 2.05 12.31
C SER A 28 0.93 3.19 11.35
N PRO A 29 0.58 4.37 11.88
CA PRO A 29 0.37 5.54 11.01
C PRO A 29 1.59 5.88 10.18
N GLY A 30 2.81 5.59 10.68
CA GLY A 30 4.03 5.82 9.93
C GLY A 30 4.11 4.99 8.65
N GLN A 31 3.65 3.73 8.71
CA GLN A 31 3.60 2.89 7.52
C GLN A 31 2.64 3.46 6.49
N ILE A 32 1.49 3.94 6.93
CA ILE A 32 0.51 4.54 6.03
C ILE A 32 1.10 5.77 5.38
N THR A 33 1.80 6.61 6.14
CA THR A 33 2.45 7.80 5.60
C THR A 33 3.48 7.44 4.53
N ARG A 34 4.29 6.40 4.78
CA ARG A 34 5.27 5.96 3.79
C ARG A 34 4.61 5.51 2.50
N LEU A 35 3.52 4.75 2.63
CA LEU A 35 2.79 4.28 1.46
C LEU A 35 2.19 5.43 0.67
N LYS A 36 1.68 6.46 1.35
CA LYS A 36 1.14 7.64 0.68
C LYS A 36 2.21 8.40 -0.09
N ARG A 37 3.44 8.35 0.38
CA ARG A 37 4.57 9.04 -0.26
C ARG A 37 5.31 8.16 -1.25
N ASN A 38 4.84 6.94 -1.46
CA ASN A 38 5.51 5.96 -2.32
C ASN A 38 6.94 5.70 -1.86
N GLU A 39 7.15 5.68 -0.55
CA GLU A 39 8.45 5.37 0.05
C GLU A 39 8.58 3.88 0.25
N SER A 40 9.80 3.42 0.46
CA SER A 40 10.07 2.01 0.64
C SER A 40 9.41 1.45 1.89
N VAL A 41 8.82 0.28 1.76
CA VAL A 41 8.34 -0.51 2.90
C VAL A 41 8.86 -1.92 2.74
N SER A 42 8.83 -2.70 3.82
CA SER A 42 9.31 -4.07 3.75
C SER A 42 8.30 -4.96 3.03
N THR A 43 8.80 -6.09 2.52
CA THR A 43 7.90 -7.08 1.92
C THR A 43 6.95 -7.65 2.96
N HIS A 44 7.34 -7.66 4.23
CA HIS A 44 6.44 -8.08 5.31
C HIS A 44 5.20 -7.16 5.37
N THR A 45 5.40 -5.85 5.20
CA THR A 45 4.29 -4.90 5.15
C THR A 45 3.38 -5.21 3.97
N ILE A 46 3.97 -5.47 2.80
CA ILE A 46 3.21 -5.82 1.60
C ILE A 46 2.41 -7.10 1.85
N GLU A 47 3.05 -8.11 2.44
CA GLU A 47 2.37 -9.37 2.77
C GLU A 47 1.17 -9.13 3.68
N THR A 48 1.32 -8.28 4.68
CA THR A 48 0.25 -7.95 5.60
C THR A 48 -0.95 -7.34 4.87
N PHE A 49 -0.70 -6.39 3.96
CA PHE A 49 -1.78 -5.80 3.18
C PHE A 49 -2.45 -6.81 2.25
N CYS A 50 -1.66 -7.69 1.64
CA CYS A 50 -2.23 -8.74 0.79
C CYS A 50 -3.15 -9.66 1.59
N ARG A 51 -2.75 -10.00 2.82
CA ARG A 51 -3.57 -10.85 3.68
C ARG A 51 -4.86 -10.13 4.07
N ILE A 52 -4.77 -8.87 4.46
CA ILE A 52 -5.95 -8.09 4.87
C ILE A 52 -6.92 -7.91 3.71
N LEU A 53 -6.40 -7.61 2.53
CA LEU A 53 -7.23 -7.26 1.37
C LEU A 53 -7.52 -8.44 0.46
N HIS A 54 -6.95 -9.62 0.76
CA HIS A 54 -7.12 -10.84 -0.05
C HIS A 54 -6.74 -10.58 -1.50
N CYS A 55 -5.54 -10.04 -1.70
CA CYS A 55 -5.07 -9.68 -3.03
C CYS A 55 -3.59 -10.03 -3.19
N GLN A 56 -3.08 -9.84 -4.38
CA GLN A 56 -1.67 -10.08 -4.71
C GLN A 56 -0.89 -8.78 -4.66
N PRO A 57 0.44 -8.86 -4.48
CA PRO A 57 1.25 -7.63 -4.46
C PRO A 57 1.06 -6.76 -5.71
N GLY A 58 0.89 -7.36 -6.88
CA GLY A 58 0.68 -6.61 -8.10
C GLY A 58 -0.64 -5.85 -8.16
N ASP A 59 -1.55 -6.17 -7.24
CA ASP A 59 -2.83 -5.44 -7.17
C ASP A 59 -2.69 -4.12 -6.42
N ILE A 60 -1.65 -3.98 -5.60
CA ILE A 60 -1.52 -2.82 -4.72
C ILE A 60 -0.26 -2.01 -4.99
N MET A 61 0.67 -2.52 -5.79
CA MET A 61 1.86 -1.74 -6.12
C MET A 61 2.23 -1.93 -7.60
N THR A 62 2.82 -0.90 -8.16
CA THR A 62 3.15 -0.85 -9.58
C THR A 62 4.49 -0.18 -9.75
N TYR A 63 5.30 -0.69 -10.68
CA TYR A 63 6.53 0.01 -11.06
C TYR A 63 6.19 1.07 -12.11
N ILE A 64 6.65 2.27 -11.87
CA ILE A 64 6.51 3.37 -12.82
C ILE A 64 7.91 3.78 -13.24
N GLU A 65 8.17 3.75 -14.52
CA GLU A 65 9.48 4.11 -15.04
C GLU A 65 9.71 5.61 -14.86
N ASP A 66 10.88 5.96 -14.35
CA ASP A 66 11.25 7.36 -14.16
C ASP A 66 11.69 7.93 -15.50
N ASN A 67 11.11 9.04 -15.89
CA ASN A 67 11.38 9.69 -17.17
C ASN A 67 12.18 10.95 -16.98
N ASP A 68 13.08 10.90 -16.05
CA ASP A 68 13.86 12.11 -15.91
C ASP A 68 15.07 12.00 -16.77
N LYS A 69 15.06 12.13 -17.75
CA LYS A 69 16.12 12.10 -18.54
C LYS A 69 16.81 13.12 -18.62
N MET A 70 16.89 13.07 -18.31
CA MET A 70 17.46 13.90 -18.30
C MET A 70 17.80 14.49 -18.66
#